data_81407485d3622f63b7ac9cc79292b6f3
#
_entry.id   81407485d3622f63b7ac9cc79292b6f3
#
_cell.length_a   1.000
_cell.length_b   1.000
_cell.length_c   1.000
_cell.angle_alpha   90.00
_cell.angle_beta   90.00
_cell.angle_gamma   90.00
#
_symmetry.space_group_name_H-M   'P 1'
#
loop_
_entity.id
_entity.type
_entity.pdbx_description
1 polymer ?
#
loop_
_entity_poly.entity_id
_entity_poly.type
_entity_poly.pdbx_seq_one_letter_code
_entity_poly.pdbx_strand_id
1 'polypeptide(L)'
;MTWKKISVLTLILLLNSPIQISESSETTSQQIKYNKQYTLENVDSKISEEQKKRDDLVQKIIDETGLSIISLTKITCNISFYSSLACENGTYGLKTASGINMDSKTVANNHLPFGTNLYIEGYGHKVVHDTGNEKYFKTIHDFDVYVPRLPNEDDSTYYKRVNNMGRKQVVGYIIEKAE
;
A
#
# COMPACT_ATOMS: atom_id res chain seq x y z
N MET A 1 6.56 26.21 -0.49
CA MET A 1 6.37 25.24 -1.58
C MET A 1 4.88 25.05 -1.80
N THR A 2 4.33 25.52 -2.92
CA THR A 2 2.88 25.70 -3.12
C THR A 2 2.23 24.40 -3.54
N TRP A 3 1.32 23.89 -2.73
CA TRP A 3 0.44 22.75 -3.06
C TRP A 3 -0.41 23.10 -4.28
N LYS A 4 -0.23 22.38 -5.38
CA LYS A 4 -1.11 22.49 -6.54
C LYS A 4 -2.48 21.93 -6.13
N LYS A 5 -3.44 22.83 -5.94
CA LYS A 5 -4.86 22.50 -5.82
C LYS A 5 -5.26 21.80 -7.12
N ILE A 6 -5.52 20.49 -7.05
CA ILE A 6 -6.15 19.76 -8.16
C ILE A 6 -7.51 20.41 -8.36
N SER A 7 -7.70 21.01 -9.52
CA SER A 7 -8.92 21.75 -9.83
C SER A 7 -10.12 20.80 -9.80
N VAL A 8 -11.09 21.12 -8.96
CA VAL A 8 -12.39 20.43 -8.86
C VAL A 8 -13.11 20.32 -10.21
N LEU A 9 -12.71 21.12 -11.19
CA LEU A 9 -13.29 21.12 -12.54
C LEU A 9 -13.04 19.83 -13.35
N THR A 10 -11.94 19.10 -13.07
CA THR A 10 -11.58 17.89 -13.85
C THR A 10 -12.40 16.66 -13.44
N LEU A 11 -12.96 16.65 -12.23
CA LEU A 11 -13.79 15.54 -11.73
C LEU A 11 -15.27 15.62 -12.22
N ILE A 12 -15.71 16.81 -12.62
CA ILE A 12 -17.11 17.05 -13.06
C ILE A 12 -17.36 16.53 -14.48
N LEU A 13 -16.32 16.36 -15.30
CA LEU A 13 -16.45 15.93 -16.71
C LEU A 13 -16.70 14.43 -16.91
N LEU A 14 -16.59 13.60 -15.89
CA LEU A 14 -16.78 12.14 -15.98
C LEU A 14 -18.19 11.65 -15.60
N LEU A 15 -19.11 12.55 -15.22
CA LEU A 15 -20.48 12.17 -14.79
C LEU A 15 -21.59 12.68 -15.75
N ASN A 16 -21.28 13.19 -16.93
CA ASN A 16 -22.31 13.68 -17.87
C ASN A 16 -22.78 12.60 -18.84
N SER A 17 -23.78 11.84 -18.44
CA SER A 17 -24.74 11.27 -19.39
C SER A 17 -25.74 12.36 -19.78
N PRO A 18 -26.10 12.56 -21.06
CA PRO A 18 -27.03 13.61 -21.45
C PRO A 18 -28.45 13.25 -20.98
N ILE A 19 -28.97 14.03 -20.02
CA ILE A 19 -30.40 14.01 -19.67
C ILE A 19 -31.12 14.85 -20.73
N GLN A 20 -32.07 14.23 -21.43
CA GLN A 20 -32.98 14.97 -22.34
C GLN A 20 -33.96 15.80 -21.48
N ILE A 21 -33.94 17.12 -21.68
CA ILE A 21 -34.80 18.06 -20.96
C ILE A 21 -35.90 18.51 -21.95
N SER A 22 -37.16 18.25 -21.61
CA SER A 22 -38.33 18.89 -22.25
C SER A 22 -38.65 20.18 -21.47
N GLU A 23 -38.79 21.29 -22.22
CA GLU A 23 -38.87 22.65 -21.68
C GLU A 23 -40.19 22.98 -20.96
N SER A 24 -40.08 23.48 -19.72
CA SER A 24 -40.96 24.48 -19.10
C SER A 24 -40.12 25.39 -18.21
N SER A 25 -40.13 26.68 -18.49
CA SER A 25 -39.00 27.59 -18.19
C SER A 25 -38.86 28.17 -16.77
N GLU A 26 -39.71 27.88 -15.81
CA GLU A 26 -39.54 28.35 -14.42
C GLU A 26 -39.17 27.21 -13.44
N THR A 27 -39.63 26.01 -13.69
CA THR A 27 -39.31 24.83 -12.91
C THR A 27 -37.84 24.40 -13.12
N THR A 28 -37.29 24.72 -14.27
CA THR A 28 -35.94 24.29 -14.70
C THR A 28 -34.82 24.97 -13.91
N SER A 29 -34.94 26.26 -13.58
CA SER A 29 -33.86 26.98 -12.87
C SER A 29 -33.78 26.60 -11.37
N GLN A 30 -34.91 26.33 -10.73
CA GLN A 30 -34.94 25.83 -9.35
C GLN A 30 -34.45 24.39 -9.27
N GLN A 31 -34.86 23.54 -10.22
CA GLN A 31 -34.40 22.15 -10.31
C GLN A 31 -32.89 22.03 -10.58
N ILE A 32 -32.36 22.92 -11.45
CA ILE A 32 -30.91 22.99 -11.72
C ILE A 32 -30.14 23.43 -10.47
N LYS A 33 -30.64 24.43 -9.72
CA LYS A 33 -30.04 24.87 -8.44
C LYS A 33 -30.07 23.75 -7.40
N TYR A 34 -31.18 23.07 -7.23
CA TYR A 34 -31.33 21.95 -6.30
C TYR A 34 -30.40 20.79 -6.65
N ASN A 35 -30.37 20.37 -7.91
CA ASN A 35 -29.50 19.29 -8.37
C ASN A 35 -28.00 19.66 -8.21
N LYS A 36 -27.63 20.91 -8.46
CA LYS A 36 -26.25 21.39 -8.28
C LYS A 36 -25.85 21.40 -6.82
N GLN A 37 -26.72 21.87 -5.92
CA GLN A 37 -26.48 21.88 -4.48
C GLN A 37 -26.40 20.45 -3.92
N TYR A 38 -27.32 19.56 -4.28
CA TYR A 38 -27.32 18.15 -3.90
C TYR A 38 -26.06 17.43 -4.37
N THR A 39 -25.56 17.73 -5.59
CA THR A 39 -24.33 17.16 -6.11
C THR A 39 -23.11 17.65 -5.34
N LEU A 40 -23.04 18.93 -4.98
CA LEU A 40 -21.95 19.50 -4.19
C LEU A 40 -21.91 18.92 -2.78
N GLU A 41 -23.03 18.84 -2.09
CA GLU A 41 -23.12 18.25 -0.74
C GLU A 41 -22.71 16.76 -0.73
N ASN A 42 -23.07 16.00 -1.77
CA ASN A 42 -22.65 14.61 -1.91
C ASN A 42 -21.15 14.46 -2.20
N VAL A 43 -20.58 15.38 -2.98
CA VAL A 43 -19.14 15.40 -3.26
C VAL A 43 -18.37 15.76 -1.99
N ASP A 44 -18.79 16.79 -1.27
CA ASP A 44 -18.14 17.21 -0.02
C ASP A 44 -18.21 16.12 1.06
N SER A 45 -19.35 15.43 1.18
CA SER A 45 -19.49 14.32 2.12
C SER A 45 -18.56 13.13 1.78
N LYS A 46 -18.43 12.79 0.51
CA LYS A 46 -17.49 11.74 0.05
C LYS A 46 -16.04 12.13 0.29
N ILE A 47 -15.67 13.37 0.00
CA ILE A 47 -14.31 13.88 0.25
C ILE A 47 -13.98 13.80 1.74
N SER A 48 -14.92 14.19 2.62
CA SER A 48 -14.72 14.14 4.07
C SER A 48 -14.59 12.70 4.59
N GLU A 49 -15.36 11.75 4.02
CA GLU A 49 -15.26 10.33 4.36
C GLU A 49 -13.93 9.70 3.89
N GLU A 50 -13.49 10.02 2.69
CA GLU A 50 -12.18 9.55 2.18
C GLU A 50 -11.02 10.14 2.98
N GLN A 51 -11.10 11.43 3.37
CA GLN A 51 -10.10 12.06 4.20
C GLN A 51 -10.04 11.37 5.57
N LYS A 52 -11.17 11.11 6.20
CA LYS A 52 -11.23 10.39 7.48
C LYS A 52 -10.61 9.00 7.38
N LYS A 53 -10.94 8.22 6.33
CA LYS A 53 -10.34 6.89 6.11
C LYS A 53 -8.82 6.96 5.96
N ARG A 54 -8.32 8.01 5.31
CA ARG A 54 -6.88 8.24 5.16
C ARG A 54 -6.24 8.58 6.50
N ASP A 55 -6.85 9.45 7.28
CA ASP A 55 -6.34 9.86 8.60
C ASP A 55 -6.33 8.67 9.57
N ASP A 56 -7.39 7.87 9.59
CA ASP A 56 -7.49 6.64 10.37
C ASP A 56 -6.40 5.63 9.98
N LEU A 57 -6.11 5.49 8.67
CA LEU A 57 -5.02 4.64 8.18
C LEU A 57 -3.65 5.13 8.63
N VAL A 58 -3.39 6.45 8.50
CA VAL A 58 -2.12 7.06 8.94
C VAL A 58 -1.93 6.82 10.43
N GLN A 59 -2.97 7.07 11.25
CA GLN A 59 -2.90 6.86 12.68
C GLN A 59 -2.62 5.40 13.03
N LYS A 60 -3.32 4.45 12.38
CA LYS A 60 -3.07 3.02 12.55
C LYS A 60 -1.61 2.66 12.25
N ILE A 61 -1.05 3.18 11.15
CA ILE A 61 0.35 2.88 10.79
C ILE A 61 1.31 3.49 11.81
N ILE A 62 1.04 4.71 12.31
CA ILE A 62 1.82 5.34 13.39
C ILE A 62 1.80 4.46 14.64
N ASP A 63 0.61 4.01 15.06
CA ASP A 63 0.44 3.20 16.27
C ASP A 63 1.19 1.86 16.16
N GLU A 64 1.19 1.22 14.97
CA GLU A 64 1.87 -0.06 14.75
C GLU A 64 3.39 0.08 14.54
N THR A 65 3.86 1.20 14.02
CA THR A 65 5.27 1.38 13.61
C THR A 65 6.07 2.24 14.57
N GLY A 66 5.43 3.15 15.26
CA GLY A 66 6.08 4.22 16.03
C GLY A 66 6.79 5.27 15.18
N LEU A 67 6.55 5.28 13.86
CA LEU A 67 7.22 6.20 12.93
C LEU A 67 6.49 7.54 12.85
N SER A 68 7.25 8.64 12.78
CA SER A 68 6.71 9.94 12.39
C SER A 68 6.55 9.99 10.88
N ILE A 69 5.31 9.96 10.38
CA ILE A 69 5.00 9.82 8.95
C ILE A 69 4.82 11.20 8.31
N ILE A 70 5.57 11.46 7.24
CA ILE A 70 5.39 12.64 6.37
C ILE A 70 4.39 12.33 5.27
N SER A 71 4.56 11.19 4.59
CA SER A 71 3.68 10.79 3.49
C SER A 71 3.56 9.28 3.36
N LEU A 72 2.45 8.85 2.75
CA LEU A 72 2.19 7.46 2.36
C LEU A 72 1.95 7.40 0.85
N THR A 73 2.77 6.60 0.15
CA THR A 73 2.56 6.29 -1.26
C THR A 73 1.94 4.91 -1.39
N LYS A 74 0.68 4.85 -1.80
CA LYS A 74 -0.05 3.60 -2.02
C LYS A 74 0.53 2.85 -3.21
N ILE A 75 0.80 1.55 -3.04
CA ILE A 75 1.27 0.64 -4.10
C ILE A 75 0.50 -0.67 -4.04
N THR A 76 0.51 -1.40 -5.15
CA THR A 76 0.11 -2.81 -5.17
C THR A 76 1.35 -3.66 -4.92
N CYS A 77 1.30 -4.58 -3.97
CA CYS A 77 2.39 -5.48 -3.65
C CYS A 77 2.08 -6.89 -4.14
N ASN A 78 2.92 -7.42 -5.03
CA ASN A 78 2.93 -8.85 -5.38
C ASN A 78 3.87 -9.52 -4.39
N ILE A 79 3.34 -10.20 -3.39
CA ILE A 79 4.14 -10.78 -2.33
C ILE A 79 4.31 -12.29 -2.51
N SER A 80 5.52 -12.76 -2.26
CA SER A 80 5.88 -14.15 -1.98
C SER A 80 6.52 -14.23 -0.59
N PHE A 81 6.93 -15.41 -0.18
CA PHE A 81 7.45 -15.66 1.15
C PHE A 81 8.69 -16.53 1.08
N TYR A 82 9.69 -16.23 1.91
CA TYR A 82 10.93 -17.00 1.97
C TYR A 82 11.38 -17.28 3.39
N SER A 83 12.19 -18.28 3.53
CA SER A 83 12.77 -18.75 4.78
C SER A 83 14.27 -18.42 4.88
N SER A 84 14.86 -18.62 6.05
CA SER A 84 16.30 -18.55 6.24
C SER A 84 17.03 -19.85 5.89
N LEU A 85 16.36 -20.82 5.28
CA LEU A 85 16.96 -22.10 4.91
C LEU A 85 17.97 -21.95 3.78
N ALA A 86 19.03 -22.76 3.81
CA ALA A 86 20.09 -22.71 2.81
C ALA A 86 19.61 -22.96 1.37
N CYS A 87 18.51 -23.69 1.18
CA CYS A 87 17.91 -23.89 -0.15
C CYS A 87 17.30 -22.61 -0.75
N GLU A 88 16.97 -21.61 0.07
CA GLU A 88 16.41 -20.31 -0.37
C GLU A 88 17.43 -19.19 -0.21
N ASN A 89 18.26 -19.20 0.84
CA ASN A 89 19.20 -18.13 1.17
C ASN A 89 20.69 -18.53 1.04
N GLY A 90 20.98 -19.69 0.50
CA GLY A 90 22.35 -20.18 0.32
C GLY A 90 23.11 -20.27 1.66
N THR A 91 24.41 -19.92 1.60
CA THR A 91 25.29 -19.93 2.79
C THR A 91 25.13 -18.70 3.70
N TYR A 92 24.32 -17.73 3.31
CA TYR A 92 24.14 -16.48 4.07
C TYR A 92 23.29 -16.68 5.34
N GLY A 93 22.47 -17.76 5.39
CA GLY A 93 21.65 -18.11 6.56
C GLY A 93 20.68 -16.98 6.90
N LEU A 94 20.86 -16.36 8.08
CA LEU A 94 20.04 -15.21 8.53
C LEU A 94 20.55 -13.85 8.06
N LYS A 95 21.61 -13.77 7.25
CA LYS A 95 22.13 -12.49 6.75
C LYS A 95 21.40 -12.04 5.49
N THR A 96 20.98 -10.78 5.49
CA THR A 96 20.37 -10.11 4.32
C THR A 96 21.46 -9.53 3.40
N ALA A 97 21.06 -9.12 2.20
CA ALA A 97 21.94 -8.41 1.26
C ALA A 97 22.45 -7.07 1.83
N SER A 98 21.71 -6.40 2.74
CA SER A 98 22.18 -5.20 3.45
C SER A 98 23.14 -5.51 4.61
N GLY A 99 23.44 -6.78 4.89
CA GLY A 99 24.38 -7.21 5.92
C GLY A 99 23.82 -7.32 7.34
N ILE A 100 22.54 -7.03 7.54
CA ILE A 100 21.88 -7.18 8.86
C ILE A 100 21.28 -8.59 9.02
N ASN A 101 20.94 -8.97 10.24
CA ASN A 101 20.18 -10.20 10.47
C ASN A 101 18.71 -9.99 10.11
N MET A 102 18.11 -11.00 9.46
CA MET A 102 16.67 -11.03 9.17
C MET A 102 15.86 -11.00 10.48
N ASP A 103 14.79 -10.25 10.44
CA ASP A 103 13.76 -10.19 11.48
C ASP A 103 12.36 -10.23 10.86
N SER A 104 11.32 -10.20 11.68
CA SER A 104 9.92 -10.22 11.20
C SER A 104 9.52 -9.03 10.32
N LYS A 105 10.35 -7.97 10.28
CA LYS A 105 10.14 -6.80 9.44
C LYS A 105 10.85 -6.91 8.10
N THR A 106 11.75 -7.87 7.93
CA THR A 106 12.57 -7.98 6.72
C THR A 106 11.74 -8.34 5.50
N VAL A 107 11.97 -7.60 4.42
CA VAL A 107 11.44 -7.88 3.09
C VAL A 107 12.52 -7.67 2.04
N ALA A 108 12.52 -8.51 1.00
CA ALA A 108 13.35 -8.35 -0.18
C ALA A 108 12.62 -7.56 -1.26
N ASN A 109 13.34 -6.62 -1.90
CA ASN A 109 12.92 -5.90 -3.09
C ASN A 109 14.16 -5.38 -3.83
N ASN A 110 14.20 -5.48 -5.17
CA ASN A 110 15.38 -5.11 -5.96
C ASN A 110 15.36 -3.66 -6.47
N HIS A 111 14.29 -2.92 -6.25
CA HIS A 111 14.07 -1.61 -6.87
C HIS A 111 13.94 -0.47 -5.84
N LEU A 112 13.66 -0.81 -4.59
CA LEU A 112 13.62 0.15 -3.48
C LEU A 112 14.94 0.16 -2.72
N PRO A 113 15.45 1.31 -2.27
CA PRO A 113 16.64 1.39 -1.43
C PRO A 113 16.49 0.57 -0.14
N PHE A 114 17.61 0.01 0.36
CA PHE A 114 17.64 -0.56 1.70
C PHE A 114 17.26 0.49 2.75
N GLY A 115 16.50 0.07 3.75
CA GLY A 115 15.95 0.94 4.78
C GLY A 115 14.59 1.57 4.42
N THR A 116 14.09 1.37 3.19
CA THR A 116 12.74 1.82 2.83
C THR A 116 11.72 1.16 3.73
N ASN A 117 10.92 1.96 4.41
CA ASN A 117 9.83 1.51 5.28
C ASN A 117 8.56 1.31 4.47
N LEU A 118 7.86 0.23 4.75
CA LEU A 118 6.61 -0.18 4.10
C LEU A 118 5.58 -0.58 5.15
N TYR A 119 4.32 -0.31 4.87
CA TYR A 119 3.22 -0.99 5.54
C TYR A 119 2.50 -1.85 4.50
N ILE A 120 2.43 -3.16 4.74
CA ILE A 120 1.75 -4.11 3.85
C ILE A 120 0.51 -4.61 4.57
N GLU A 121 -0.67 -4.38 3.98
CA GLU A 121 -1.94 -4.82 4.58
C GLU A 121 -1.96 -6.32 4.86
N GLY A 122 -2.32 -6.69 6.09
CA GLY A 122 -2.30 -8.07 6.57
C GLY A 122 -0.93 -8.58 7.03
N TYR A 123 0.17 -7.82 6.79
CA TYR A 123 1.54 -8.21 7.13
C TYR A 123 2.26 -7.16 7.98
N GLY A 124 1.65 -5.97 8.15
CA GLY A 124 2.16 -4.89 9.01
C GLY A 124 3.42 -4.21 8.49
N HIS A 125 4.20 -3.64 9.40
CA HIS A 125 5.42 -2.91 9.10
C HIS A 125 6.50 -3.84 8.52
N LYS A 126 7.07 -3.43 7.38
CA LYS A 126 8.20 -4.07 6.72
C LYS A 126 9.29 -3.06 6.39
N VAL A 127 10.52 -3.54 6.28
CA VAL A 127 11.67 -2.73 5.87
C VAL A 127 12.45 -3.49 4.81
N VAL A 128 12.80 -2.81 3.72
CA VAL A 128 13.62 -3.40 2.67
C VAL A 128 15.04 -3.57 3.19
N HIS A 129 15.43 -4.81 3.47
CA HIS A 129 16.77 -5.16 3.93
C HIS A 129 17.44 -6.18 3.02
N ASP A 130 16.69 -6.79 2.11
CA ASP A 130 17.17 -7.88 1.28
C ASP A 130 16.86 -7.69 -0.19
N THR A 131 17.47 -8.51 -1.03
CA THR A 131 17.24 -8.59 -2.47
C THR A 131 16.79 -9.97 -2.86
N GLY A 132 15.98 -10.08 -3.89
CA GLY A 132 15.52 -11.34 -4.44
C GLY A 132 16.21 -11.69 -5.77
N ASN A 133 15.86 -12.87 -6.31
CA ASN A 133 16.37 -13.33 -7.59
C ASN A 133 15.82 -12.44 -8.72
N GLU A 134 16.70 -11.81 -9.50
CA GLU A 134 16.37 -10.91 -10.61
C GLU A 134 15.40 -11.52 -11.66
N LYS A 135 15.36 -12.83 -11.76
CA LYS A 135 14.42 -13.50 -12.65
C LYS A 135 12.97 -13.25 -12.24
N TYR A 136 12.68 -13.08 -10.95
CA TYR A 136 11.34 -12.96 -10.39
C TYR A 136 11.00 -11.54 -9.91
N PHE A 137 11.99 -10.74 -9.57
CA PHE A 137 11.85 -9.36 -9.10
C PHE A 137 12.04 -8.38 -10.26
N LYS A 138 10.99 -8.13 -11.01
CA LYS A 138 11.03 -7.31 -12.24
C LYS A 138 10.62 -5.87 -12.02
N THR A 139 9.87 -5.59 -10.97
CA THR A 139 9.27 -4.29 -10.72
C THR A 139 9.38 -3.89 -9.25
N ILE A 140 9.15 -2.62 -8.96
CA ILE A 140 9.02 -2.07 -7.60
C ILE A 140 7.91 -2.78 -6.78
N HIS A 141 6.98 -3.45 -7.46
CA HIS A 141 5.83 -4.11 -6.87
C HIS A 141 6.12 -5.54 -6.37
N ASP A 142 7.28 -6.11 -6.70
CA ASP A 142 7.60 -7.50 -6.37
C ASP A 142 8.36 -7.57 -5.03
N PHE A 143 7.78 -8.26 -4.07
CA PHE A 143 8.29 -8.38 -2.70
C PHE A 143 8.37 -9.83 -2.26
N ASP A 144 9.43 -10.18 -1.52
CA ASP A 144 9.52 -11.46 -0.82
C ASP A 144 9.61 -11.20 0.70
N VAL A 145 8.62 -11.68 1.43
CA VAL A 145 8.48 -11.42 2.87
C VAL A 145 9.17 -12.54 3.63
N TYR A 146 10.17 -12.17 4.44
CA TYR A 146 10.80 -13.15 5.31
C TYR A 146 9.81 -13.66 6.37
N VAL A 147 9.78 -14.97 6.53
CA VAL A 147 8.94 -15.66 7.52
C VAL A 147 9.83 -16.30 8.57
N PRO A 148 9.86 -15.80 9.81
CA PRO A 148 10.67 -16.39 10.87
C PRO A 148 10.30 -17.84 11.14
N ARG A 149 11.30 -18.65 11.54
CA ARG A 149 11.09 -20.01 12.03
C ARG A 149 10.36 -19.99 13.37
N LEU A 150 9.42 -20.90 13.56
CA LEU A 150 8.75 -21.07 14.85
C LEU A 150 9.65 -21.86 15.84
N PRO A 151 9.47 -21.71 17.15
CA PRO A 151 10.17 -22.51 18.14
C PRO A 151 9.96 -24.03 17.88
N ASN A 152 11.05 -24.78 17.92
CA ASN A 152 11.07 -26.24 17.72
C ASN A 152 10.60 -26.74 16.34
N GLU A 153 10.52 -25.85 15.34
CA GLU A 153 10.15 -26.22 13.97
C GLU A 153 11.37 -26.80 13.24
N ASP A 154 11.26 -28.02 12.70
CA ASP A 154 12.30 -28.61 11.84
C ASP A 154 12.32 -27.97 10.45
N ASP A 155 13.41 -28.22 9.68
CA ASP A 155 13.62 -27.62 8.37
C ASP A 155 12.50 -27.97 7.38
N SER A 156 12.02 -29.23 7.38
CA SER A 156 10.98 -29.67 6.45
C SER A 156 9.65 -29.01 6.73
N THR A 157 9.27 -28.93 7.99
CA THR A 157 8.04 -28.29 8.44
C THR A 157 8.08 -26.79 8.15
N TYR A 158 9.20 -26.11 8.46
CA TYR A 158 9.41 -24.70 8.18
C TYR A 158 9.30 -24.43 6.67
N TYR A 159 10.02 -25.20 5.84
CA TYR A 159 9.97 -25.06 4.39
C TYR A 159 8.55 -25.20 3.84
N LYS A 160 7.84 -26.26 4.25
CA LYS A 160 6.45 -26.49 3.82
C LYS A 160 5.52 -25.37 4.24
N ARG A 161 5.64 -24.89 5.47
CA ARG A 161 4.80 -23.79 6.00
C ARG A 161 4.99 -22.53 5.16
N VAL A 162 6.25 -22.11 4.89
CA VAL A 162 6.54 -20.93 4.11
C VAL A 162 6.03 -21.07 2.66
N ASN A 163 6.32 -22.19 2.00
CA ASN A 163 5.89 -22.42 0.63
C ASN A 163 4.35 -22.51 0.47
N ASN A 164 3.65 -23.02 1.48
CA ASN A 164 2.18 -23.07 1.48
C ASN A 164 1.51 -21.70 1.61
N MET A 165 2.25 -20.64 1.96
CA MET A 165 1.72 -19.27 1.98
C MET A 165 1.44 -18.76 0.57
N GLY A 166 2.11 -19.30 -0.44
CA GLY A 166 1.91 -19.01 -1.85
C GLY A 166 2.25 -17.59 -2.24
N ARG A 167 1.64 -17.13 -3.34
CA ARG A 167 1.76 -15.73 -3.82
C ARG A 167 0.46 -15.00 -3.64
N LYS A 168 0.54 -13.71 -3.32
CA LYS A 168 -0.64 -12.87 -3.09
C LYS A 168 -0.43 -11.49 -3.67
N GLN A 169 -1.52 -10.84 -4.03
CA GLN A 169 -1.53 -9.43 -4.36
C GLN A 169 -2.30 -8.68 -3.26
N VAL A 170 -1.64 -7.70 -2.65
CA VAL A 170 -2.19 -6.93 -1.54
C VAL A 170 -1.87 -5.46 -1.70
N VAL A 171 -2.57 -4.61 -0.96
CA VAL A 171 -2.25 -3.18 -0.89
C VAL A 171 -1.08 -2.98 0.06
N GLY A 172 -0.17 -2.10 -0.33
CA GLY A 172 0.89 -1.63 0.53
C GLY A 172 1.05 -0.11 0.46
N TYR A 173 1.85 0.42 1.37
CA TYR A 173 2.17 1.84 1.44
C TYR A 173 3.66 1.99 1.70
N ILE A 174 4.35 2.73 0.81
CA ILE A 174 5.72 3.19 1.08
C ILE A 174 5.60 4.36 2.05
N ILE A 175 6.36 4.30 3.14
CA ILE A 175 6.34 5.27 4.23
C ILE A 175 7.53 6.21 4.06
N GLU A 176 7.25 7.49 3.86
CA GLU A 176 8.23 8.56 4.04
C GLU A 176 8.15 9.05 5.49
N LYS A 177 9.22 8.87 6.25
CA LYS A 177 9.30 9.28 7.66
C LYS A 177 10.06 10.59 7.82
N ALA A 178 9.77 11.33 8.89
CA ALA A 178 10.62 12.41 9.34
C ALA A 178 11.99 11.87 9.78
N GLU A 179 13.03 12.65 9.56
CA GLU A 179 14.38 12.38 10.03
C GLU A 179 14.49 12.53 11.56
#